data_77957555451ada45c580abbf530df13f
#
_entry.id   77957555451ada45c580abbf530df13f
#
_cell.length_a   1.000
_cell.length_b   1.000
_cell.length_c   1.000
_cell.angle_alpha   90.00
_cell.angle_beta   90.00
_cell.angle_gamma   90.00
#
_symmetry.space_group_name_H-M   'P 1'
#
loop_
_entity.id
_entity.type
_entity.pdbx_description
1 polymer ?
#
loop_
_entity_poly.entity_id
_entity_poly.type
_entity_poly.pdbx_seq_one_letter_code
_entity_poly.pdbx_strand_id
1 'polypeptide(L)'
;MRDPYLYPDVDVLKNKKNIKEQKQLDKLEEDIVPLRMIALRKKGISITSVFDIQKIHKFLFSSIFDWAGDFRKITMYKKEPILNGYSVDYTPSDYIEKEMKDLESIFVTINWKELNSKEKIEKVSSIVQGLWQIHCFREGNTRSVALFLYFLLKTIGVHINIDFLGKNAKYFRNALVLASLYSASKPEYLFGIIADCTTIKNLSTNKYETINGYEVDKYSYQNHTTEVIKTIKDIEKV
;
A
#
# COMPACT_ATOMS: atom_id res chain seq x y z
N MET A 1 3.62 -14.69 -23.12
CA MET A 1 2.34 -14.02 -23.53
C MET A 1 2.52 -12.52 -23.26
N ARG A 2 2.17 -11.64 -24.22
CA ARG A 2 2.29 -10.18 -23.99
C ARG A 2 1.25 -9.73 -22.98
N ASP A 3 1.60 -8.72 -22.17
CA ASP A 3 0.70 -8.12 -21.18
C ASP A 3 -0.56 -7.53 -21.87
N PRO A 4 -1.77 -8.03 -21.57
CA PRO A 4 -3.01 -7.59 -22.22
C PRO A 4 -3.40 -6.17 -21.89
N TYR A 5 -2.81 -5.60 -20.83
CA TYR A 5 -3.05 -4.21 -20.39
C TYR A 5 -2.24 -3.18 -21.17
N LEU A 6 -1.24 -3.60 -21.96
CA LEU A 6 -0.43 -2.69 -22.77
C LEU A 6 -1.03 -2.51 -24.18
N TYR A 7 -0.74 -1.36 -24.78
CA TYR A 7 -1.00 -1.19 -26.22
C TYR A 7 -0.19 -2.20 -27.04
N PRO A 8 -0.70 -2.62 -28.23
CA PRO A 8 0.00 -3.61 -29.06
C PRO A 8 1.37 -3.15 -29.58
N ASP A 9 1.54 -1.84 -29.72
CA ASP A 9 2.66 -1.19 -30.40
C ASP A 9 3.65 -0.50 -29.45
N VAL A 10 3.25 -0.24 -28.21
CA VAL A 10 4.10 0.44 -27.20
C VAL A 10 3.95 -0.16 -25.81
N ASP A 11 4.96 0.02 -24.96
CA ASP A 11 4.95 -0.42 -23.54
C ASP A 11 4.29 0.62 -22.62
N VAL A 12 3.04 1.00 -22.97
CA VAL A 12 2.21 1.94 -22.20
C VAL A 12 0.88 1.28 -21.91
N LEU A 13 0.35 1.45 -20.71
CA LEU A 13 -0.95 0.92 -20.30
C LEU A 13 -2.07 1.53 -21.15
N LYS A 14 -2.96 0.66 -21.66
CA LYS A 14 -4.20 1.08 -22.30
C LYS A 14 -5.00 1.96 -21.36
N ASN A 15 -5.38 3.13 -21.84
CA ASN A 15 -6.06 4.13 -21.06
C ASN A 15 -7.17 4.83 -21.88
N LYS A 16 -8.14 5.39 -21.20
CA LYS A 16 -9.33 6.04 -21.80
C LYS A 16 -9.03 7.28 -22.64
N LYS A 17 -7.82 7.83 -22.54
CA LYS A 17 -7.37 9.00 -23.28
C LYS A 17 -6.55 8.65 -24.52
N ASN A 18 -6.35 7.35 -24.79
CA ASN A 18 -5.52 6.84 -25.88
C ASN A 18 -4.08 7.40 -25.89
N ILE A 19 -3.55 7.69 -24.70
CA ILE A 19 -2.18 8.16 -24.51
C ILE A 19 -1.23 6.96 -24.70
N LYS A 20 -0.26 7.10 -25.64
CA LYS A 20 0.74 6.09 -25.95
C LYS A 20 2.16 6.51 -25.57
N GLU A 21 2.32 7.58 -24.86
CA GLU A 21 3.58 8.06 -24.29
C GLU A 21 3.54 7.97 -22.76
N GLN A 22 4.50 7.25 -22.15
CA GLN A 22 4.51 6.99 -20.71
C GLN A 22 4.51 8.28 -19.89
N LYS A 23 5.35 9.26 -20.26
CA LYS A 23 5.43 10.54 -19.54
C LYS A 23 4.10 11.31 -19.52
N GLN A 24 3.33 11.24 -20.61
CA GLN A 24 2.02 11.88 -20.67
C GLN A 24 0.99 11.14 -19.82
N LEU A 25 1.07 9.79 -19.76
CA LEU A 25 0.20 9.00 -18.90
C LEU A 25 0.54 9.25 -17.42
N ASP A 26 1.82 9.28 -17.07
CA ASP A 26 2.28 9.61 -15.71
C ASP A 26 1.75 10.99 -15.29
N LYS A 27 1.88 11.99 -16.18
CA LYS A 27 1.36 13.33 -15.95
C LYS A 27 -0.16 13.37 -15.75
N LEU A 28 -0.91 12.61 -16.55
CA LEU A 28 -2.36 12.49 -16.39
C LEU A 28 -2.72 11.90 -15.00
N GLU A 29 -1.98 10.86 -14.57
CA GLU A 29 -2.18 10.24 -13.25
C GLU A 29 -1.82 11.23 -12.12
N GLU A 30 -0.71 11.97 -12.24
CA GLU A 30 -0.30 12.99 -11.29
C GLU A 30 -1.33 14.11 -11.13
N ASP A 31 -2.00 14.51 -12.22
CA ASP A 31 -3.00 15.57 -12.20
C ASP A 31 -4.35 15.08 -11.64
N ILE A 32 -4.77 13.86 -11.97
CA ILE A 32 -6.12 13.36 -11.66
C ILE A 32 -6.18 12.65 -10.31
N VAL A 33 -5.24 11.74 -10.03
CA VAL A 33 -5.36 10.84 -8.88
C VAL A 33 -5.35 11.57 -7.54
N PRO A 34 -4.51 12.58 -7.28
CA PRO A 34 -4.54 13.35 -6.04
C PRO A 34 -5.90 14.05 -5.82
N LEU A 35 -6.49 14.62 -6.86
CA LEU A 35 -7.81 15.26 -6.77
C LEU A 35 -8.90 14.24 -6.41
N ARG A 36 -8.85 13.04 -6.99
CA ARG A 36 -9.76 11.95 -6.65
C ARG A 36 -9.54 11.41 -5.24
N MET A 37 -8.29 11.36 -4.77
CA MET A 37 -7.99 11.03 -3.37
C MET A 37 -8.63 12.04 -2.40
N ILE A 38 -8.50 13.33 -2.69
CA ILE A 38 -9.14 14.40 -1.89
C ILE A 38 -10.69 14.26 -1.94
N ALA A 39 -11.25 14.04 -3.11
CA ALA A 39 -12.70 13.87 -3.28
C ALA A 39 -13.23 12.65 -2.51
N LEU A 40 -12.51 11.51 -2.56
CA LEU A 40 -12.89 10.32 -1.82
C LEU A 40 -12.81 10.52 -0.30
N ARG A 41 -11.77 11.23 0.16
CA ARG A 41 -11.62 11.59 1.59
C ARG A 41 -12.77 12.47 2.07
N LYS A 42 -13.23 13.43 1.25
CA LYS A 42 -14.40 14.28 1.55
C LYS A 42 -15.70 13.47 1.60
N LYS A 43 -15.87 12.56 0.63
CA LYS A 43 -17.04 11.67 0.57
C LYS A 43 -17.09 10.74 1.78
N GLY A 44 -15.94 10.21 2.18
CA GLY A 44 -15.81 9.19 3.24
C GLY A 44 -16.31 7.82 2.78
N ILE A 45 -15.67 6.80 3.29
CA ILE A 45 -16.14 5.40 3.24
C ILE A 45 -15.77 4.73 4.55
N SER A 46 -16.56 3.75 4.98
CA SER A 46 -16.21 2.86 6.07
C SER A 46 -15.65 1.57 5.49
N ILE A 47 -14.54 1.09 6.05
CA ILE A 47 -13.97 -0.20 5.68
C ILE A 47 -14.61 -1.29 6.51
N THR A 48 -15.31 -2.18 5.84
CA THR A 48 -15.98 -3.33 6.45
C THR A 48 -15.49 -4.66 5.90
N SER A 49 -14.67 -4.62 4.85
CA SER A 49 -14.10 -5.77 4.16
C SER A 49 -12.77 -5.37 3.51
N VAL A 50 -11.83 -6.31 3.37
CA VAL A 50 -10.62 -6.07 2.57
C VAL A 50 -10.94 -5.84 1.10
N PHE A 51 -12.08 -6.34 0.60
CA PHE A 51 -12.56 -6.11 -0.76
C PHE A 51 -12.98 -4.65 -1.02
N ASP A 52 -13.13 -3.81 0.01
CA ASP A 52 -13.39 -2.39 -0.16
C ASP A 52 -12.24 -1.67 -0.90
N ILE A 53 -11.05 -2.29 -0.97
CA ILE A 53 -9.94 -1.80 -1.79
C ILE A 53 -10.29 -1.70 -3.28
N GLN A 54 -11.17 -2.57 -3.80
CA GLN A 54 -11.65 -2.50 -5.18
C GLN A 54 -12.49 -1.24 -5.43
N LYS A 55 -13.35 -0.86 -4.47
CA LYS A 55 -14.14 0.38 -4.53
C LYS A 55 -13.24 1.61 -4.52
N ILE A 56 -12.20 1.59 -3.68
CA ILE A 56 -11.18 2.65 -3.61
C ILE A 56 -10.45 2.75 -4.95
N HIS A 57 -9.91 1.66 -5.45
CA HIS A 57 -9.18 1.63 -6.71
C HIS A 57 -10.06 2.09 -7.89
N LYS A 58 -11.29 1.58 -7.98
CA LYS A 58 -12.26 2.01 -9.00
C LYS A 58 -12.51 3.51 -8.93
N PHE A 59 -12.71 4.05 -7.73
CA PHE A 59 -12.91 5.48 -7.57
C PHE A 59 -11.70 6.28 -8.05
N LEU A 60 -10.48 5.88 -7.71
CA LEU A 60 -9.26 6.59 -8.08
C LEU A 60 -9.00 6.60 -9.59
N PHE A 61 -9.18 5.47 -10.25
CA PHE A 61 -8.63 5.21 -11.57
C PHE A 61 -9.66 5.06 -12.69
N SER A 62 -10.97 5.04 -12.40
CA SER A 62 -12.01 4.80 -13.41
C SER A 62 -12.09 5.84 -14.54
N SER A 63 -11.55 7.05 -14.34
CA SER A 63 -11.43 8.06 -15.40
C SER A 63 -10.21 7.85 -16.32
N ILE A 64 -9.29 6.97 -15.92
CA ILE A 64 -8.03 6.70 -16.62
C ILE A 64 -8.04 5.31 -17.25
N PHE A 65 -8.45 4.29 -16.50
CA PHE A 65 -8.40 2.89 -16.90
C PHE A 65 -9.77 2.21 -16.91
N ASP A 66 -10.05 1.40 -17.93
CA ASP A 66 -11.30 0.62 -18.02
C ASP A 66 -11.37 -0.50 -16.97
N TRP A 67 -10.23 -1.08 -16.64
CA TRP A 67 -10.07 -2.15 -15.66
C TRP A 67 -9.98 -1.67 -14.20
N ALA A 68 -10.27 -0.39 -13.95
CA ALA A 68 -10.21 0.17 -12.60
C ALA A 68 -11.16 -0.54 -11.63
N GLY A 69 -10.62 -1.12 -10.57
CA GLY A 69 -11.33 -1.92 -9.57
C GLY A 69 -11.30 -3.42 -9.84
N ASP A 70 -10.88 -3.85 -11.02
CA ASP A 70 -10.80 -5.27 -11.37
C ASP A 70 -9.44 -5.86 -10.96
N PHE A 71 -9.44 -7.08 -10.49
CA PHE A 71 -8.20 -7.81 -10.22
C PHE A 71 -7.44 -8.07 -11.51
N ARG A 72 -6.11 -7.95 -11.45
CA ARG A 72 -5.24 -8.24 -12.59
C ARG A 72 -5.31 -9.71 -12.99
N LYS A 73 -5.19 -9.93 -14.30
CA LYS A 73 -5.23 -11.26 -14.94
C LYS A 73 -3.86 -11.77 -15.35
N ILE A 74 -2.79 -11.14 -14.87
CA ILE A 74 -1.41 -11.53 -15.16
C ILE A 74 -0.59 -11.58 -13.88
N THR A 75 0.35 -12.50 -13.81
CA THR A 75 1.38 -12.48 -12.78
C THR A 75 2.36 -11.34 -13.07
N MET A 76 2.80 -10.64 -12.03
CA MET A 76 3.61 -9.45 -12.17
C MET A 76 4.97 -9.62 -11.52
N TYR A 77 5.96 -8.97 -12.12
CA TYR A 77 7.26 -8.73 -11.57
C TYR A 77 7.55 -7.23 -11.64
N LYS A 78 7.91 -6.62 -10.51
CA LYS A 78 8.28 -5.19 -10.46
C LYS A 78 9.67 -5.06 -9.85
N LYS A 79 10.56 -4.39 -10.58
CA LYS A 79 11.87 -4.01 -10.06
C LYS A 79 11.69 -2.98 -8.94
N GLU A 80 12.09 -3.35 -7.72
CA GLU A 80 12.02 -2.46 -6.57
C GLU A 80 13.40 -1.83 -6.32
N PRO A 81 13.52 -0.48 -6.39
CA PRO A 81 14.82 0.20 -6.22
C PRO A 81 15.49 -0.12 -4.88
N ILE A 82 14.72 -0.26 -3.80
CA ILE A 82 15.24 -0.61 -2.47
C ILE A 82 15.83 -2.01 -2.41
N LEU A 83 15.44 -2.89 -3.35
CA LEU A 83 15.96 -4.25 -3.48
C LEU A 83 16.98 -4.37 -4.63
N ASN A 84 17.63 -3.27 -5.05
CA ASN A 84 18.56 -3.24 -6.20
C ASN A 84 17.97 -3.84 -7.50
N GLY A 85 16.66 -3.71 -7.69
CA GLY A 85 15.98 -4.20 -8.89
C GLY A 85 15.40 -5.60 -8.76
N TYR A 86 15.54 -6.28 -7.62
CA TYR A 86 14.75 -7.48 -7.33
C TYR A 86 13.29 -7.12 -7.09
N SER A 87 12.41 -8.10 -7.28
CA SER A 87 10.96 -7.96 -7.00
C SER A 87 10.61 -8.56 -5.65
N VAL A 88 9.50 -8.09 -5.09
CA VAL A 88 8.74 -8.88 -4.12
C VAL A 88 8.01 -10.00 -4.87
N ASP A 89 7.83 -11.15 -4.23
CA ASP A 89 6.97 -12.22 -4.74
C ASP A 89 5.50 -11.83 -4.54
N TYR A 90 4.96 -11.15 -5.53
CA TYR A 90 3.54 -10.83 -5.57
C TYR A 90 2.71 -12.08 -5.84
N THR A 91 1.52 -12.14 -5.27
CA THR A 91 0.59 -13.27 -5.51
C THR A 91 0.39 -13.51 -7.02
N PRO A 92 0.57 -14.74 -7.53
CA PRO A 92 0.24 -15.06 -8.91
C PRO A 92 -1.24 -14.75 -9.23
N SER A 93 -1.53 -14.33 -10.46
CA SER A 93 -2.88 -13.86 -10.85
C SER A 93 -4.00 -14.83 -10.49
N ASP A 94 -3.77 -16.12 -10.66
CA ASP A 94 -4.78 -17.17 -10.44
C ASP A 94 -5.10 -17.41 -8.95
N TYR A 95 -4.26 -16.90 -8.06
CA TYR A 95 -4.42 -17.04 -6.60
C TYR A 95 -4.93 -15.77 -5.92
N ILE A 96 -5.07 -14.64 -6.66
CA ILE A 96 -5.48 -13.35 -6.06
C ILE A 96 -6.81 -13.46 -5.31
N GLU A 97 -7.81 -14.09 -5.94
CA GLU A 97 -9.13 -14.23 -5.28
C GLU A 97 -9.07 -15.09 -4.01
N LYS A 98 -8.25 -16.14 -4.03
CA LYS A 98 -8.04 -17.00 -2.86
C LYS A 98 -7.37 -16.23 -1.75
N GLU A 99 -6.24 -15.58 -2.03
CA GLU A 99 -5.49 -14.81 -1.03
C GLU A 99 -6.31 -13.64 -0.45
N MET A 100 -7.14 -12.99 -1.28
CA MET A 100 -8.07 -11.97 -0.82
C MET A 100 -9.13 -12.55 0.12
N LYS A 101 -9.67 -13.75 -0.14
CA LYS A 101 -10.61 -14.43 0.74
C LYS A 101 -9.96 -14.89 2.04
N ASP A 102 -8.73 -15.38 1.97
CA ASP A 102 -7.96 -15.78 3.15
C ASP A 102 -7.68 -14.56 4.04
N LEU A 103 -7.28 -13.43 3.46
CA LEU A 103 -7.10 -12.17 4.19
C LEU A 103 -8.41 -11.63 4.77
N GLU A 104 -9.52 -11.75 4.04
CA GLU A 104 -10.86 -11.38 4.53
C GLU A 104 -11.25 -12.23 5.74
N SER A 105 -11.01 -13.53 5.70
CA SER A 105 -11.30 -14.42 6.83
C SER A 105 -10.58 -14.00 8.11
N ILE A 106 -9.33 -13.51 8.00
CA ILE A 106 -8.58 -12.93 9.11
C ILE A 106 -9.20 -11.60 9.53
N PHE A 107 -9.49 -10.73 8.56
CA PHE A 107 -10.00 -9.38 8.82
C PHE A 107 -11.31 -9.38 9.63
N VAL A 108 -12.27 -10.24 9.27
CA VAL A 108 -13.58 -10.30 9.92
C VAL A 108 -13.55 -10.87 11.34
N THR A 109 -12.47 -11.58 11.72
CA THR A 109 -12.31 -12.08 13.09
C THR A 109 -11.78 -11.04 14.07
N ILE A 110 -11.32 -9.87 13.58
CA ILE A 110 -10.70 -8.86 14.43
C ILE A 110 -11.78 -8.07 15.19
N ASN A 111 -11.82 -8.22 16.51
CA ASN A 111 -12.67 -7.38 17.36
C ASN A 111 -11.95 -6.05 17.70
N TRP A 112 -12.06 -5.09 16.78
CA TRP A 112 -11.40 -3.78 16.88
C TRP A 112 -11.70 -3.00 18.17
N LYS A 113 -12.84 -3.28 18.82
CA LYS A 113 -13.26 -2.56 20.03
C LYS A 113 -12.49 -3.02 21.27
N GLU A 114 -12.04 -4.26 21.30
CA GLU A 114 -11.31 -4.85 22.42
C GLU A 114 -9.81 -4.57 22.37
N LEU A 115 -9.28 -4.16 21.20
CA LEU A 115 -7.87 -3.92 21.00
C LEU A 115 -7.45 -2.55 21.57
N ASN A 116 -6.30 -2.52 22.27
CA ASN A 116 -5.62 -1.27 22.60
C ASN A 116 -4.98 -0.63 21.34
N SER A 117 -4.45 0.59 21.51
CA SER A 117 -3.90 1.34 20.38
C SER A 117 -2.75 0.62 19.66
N LYS A 118 -1.84 -0.02 20.39
CA LYS A 118 -0.70 -0.74 19.82
C LYS A 118 -1.18 -1.95 19.01
N GLU A 119 -2.06 -2.75 19.60
CA GLU A 119 -2.64 -3.92 18.96
C GLU A 119 -3.42 -3.56 17.69
N LYS A 120 -4.16 -2.43 17.70
CA LYS A 120 -4.82 -1.91 16.49
C LYS A 120 -3.81 -1.62 15.39
N ILE A 121 -2.70 -0.93 15.68
CA ILE A 121 -1.68 -0.62 14.69
C ILE A 121 -1.00 -1.88 14.17
N GLU A 122 -0.71 -2.86 15.02
CA GLU A 122 -0.16 -4.17 14.62
C GLU A 122 -1.09 -4.90 13.64
N LYS A 123 -2.39 -5.00 13.98
CA LYS A 123 -3.38 -5.64 13.09
C LYS A 123 -3.56 -4.87 11.78
N VAL A 124 -3.67 -3.53 11.83
CA VAL A 124 -3.76 -2.69 10.64
C VAL A 124 -2.53 -2.87 9.76
N SER A 125 -1.33 -2.88 10.35
CA SER A 125 -0.08 -3.07 9.60
C SER A 125 -0.05 -4.42 8.88
N SER A 126 -0.48 -5.49 9.54
CA SER A 126 -0.56 -6.83 8.96
C SER A 126 -1.56 -6.91 7.80
N ILE A 127 -2.76 -6.33 7.96
CA ILE A 127 -3.78 -6.30 6.88
C ILE A 127 -3.28 -5.48 5.69
N VAL A 128 -2.67 -4.32 5.94
CA VAL A 128 -2.15 -3.42 4.90
C VAL A 128 -0.98 -4.06 4.15
N GLN A 129 -0.08 -4.76 4.86
CA GLN A 129 1.01 -5.53 4.25
C GLN A 129 0.45 -6.66 3.37
N GLY A 130 -0.49 -7.45 3.87
CA GLY A 130 -1.11 -8.54 3.09
C GLY A 130 -1.77 -8.02 1.81
N LEU A 131 -2.59 -6.96 1.90
CA LEU A 131 -3.20 -6.32 0.73
C LEU A 131 -2.16 -5.84 -0.29
N TRP A 132 -1.05 -5.25 0.19
CA TRP A 132 -0.03 -4.76 -0.72
C TRP A 132 0.77 -5.90 -1.36
N GLN A 133 1.04 -6.98 -0.64
CA GLN A 133 1.73 -8.16 -1.17
C GLN A 133 0.89 -8.93 -2.19
N ILE A 134 -0.42 -9.06 -1.96
CA ILE A 134 -1.34 -9.61 -2.96
C ILE A 134 -1.24 -8.82 -4.27
N HIS A 135 -1.05 -7.51 -4.20
CA HIS A 135 -0.84 -6.64 -5.35
C HIS A 135 -1.90 -6.84 -6.43
N CYS A 136 -3.15 -6.79 -6.00
CA CYS A 136 -4.29 -7.30 -6.77
C CYS A 136 -4.63 -6.51 -8.05
N PHE A 137 -4.08 -5.30 -8.25
CA PHE A 137 -4.33 -4.49 -9.45
C PHE A 137 -3.11 -4.43 -10.36
N ARG A 138 -3.34 -4.15 -11.65
CA ARG A 138 -2.24 -3.98 -12.62
C ARG A 138 -1.39 -2.76 -12.32
N GLU A 139 -1.97 -1.66 -11.85
CA GLU A 139 -1.30 -0.45 -11.41
C GLU A 139 -2.07 0.19 -10.23
N GLY A 140 -1.48 1.13 -9.50
CA GLY A 140 -2.16 1.90 -8.45
C GLY A 140 -2.27 1.21 -7.08
N ASN A 141 -1.66 0.05 -6.87
CA ASN A 141 -1.76 -0.72 -5.61
C ASN A 141 -1.35 0.10 -4.39
N THR A 142 -0.18 0.74 -4.40
CA THR A 142 0.30 1.53 -3.24
C THR A 142 -0.63 2.69 -2.90
N ARG A 143 -1.16 3.39 -3.90
CA ARG A 143 -2.09 4.51 -3.71
C ARG A 143 -3.42 4.04 -3.13
N SER A 144 -3.91 2.90 -3.60
CA SER A 144 -5.15 2.27 -3.09
C SER A 144 -4.99 1.77 -1.67
N VAL A 145 -3.86 1.12 -1.36
CA VAL A 145 -3.54 0.63 -0.01
C VAL A 145 -3.35 1.80 0.98
N ALA A 146 -2.73 2.90 0.57
CA ALA A 146 -2.61 4.08 1.43
C ALA A 146 -3.97 4.69 1.80
N LEU A 147 -4.91 4.75 0.86
CA LEU A 147 -6.28 5.20 1.17
C LEU A 147 -7.08 4.16 1.95
N PHE A 148 -6.88 2.87 1.69
CA PHE A 148 -7.48 1.81 2.50
C PHE A 148 -7.02 1.94 3.96
N LEU A 149 -5.72 2.10 4.20
CA LEU A 149 -5.15 2.37 5.52
C LEU A 149 -5.84 3.59 6.19
N TYR A 150 -5.93 4.71 5.46
CA TYR A 150 -6.60 5.92 5.96
C TYR A 150 -8.03 5.66 6.40
N PHE A 151 -8.82 5.01 5.57
CA PHE A 151 -10.23 4.75 5.86
C PHE A 151 -10.41 3.67 6.93
N LEU A 152 -9.56 2.64 6.95
CA LEU A 152 -9.60 1.61 8.00
C LEU A 152 -9.34 2.24 9.37
N LEU A 153 -8.28 3.03 9.52
CA LEU A 153 -7.98 3.73 10.77
C LEU A 153 -9.15 4.62 11.22
N LYS A 154 -9.73 5.38 10.29
CA LYS A 154 -10.94 6.17 10.60
C LYS A 154 -12.11 5.32 11.05
N THR A 155 -12.35 4.19 10.38
CA THR A 155 -13.45 3.27 10.70
C THR A 155 -13.33 2.70 12.12
N ILE A 156 -12.10 2.40 12.55
CA ILE A 156 -11.81 1.87 13.89
C ILE A 156 -11.57 2.95 14.96
N GLY A 157 -11.84 4.22 14.62
CA GLY A 157 -11.75 5.35 15.55
C GLY A 157 -10.33 5.83 15.85
N VAL A 158 -9.37 5.52 14.99
CA VAL A 158 -7.97 5.97 15.11
C VAL A 158 -7.73 7.19 14.23
N HIS A 159 -7.23 8.26 14.83
CA HIS A 159 -6.87 9.47 14.07
C HIS A 159 -5.58 9.25 13.27
N ILE A 160 -5.57 9.69 12.01
CA ILE A 160 -4.42 9.61 11.11
C ILE A 160 -4.04 10.97 10.54
N ASN A 161 -2.76 11.32 10.63
CA ASN A 161 -2.17 12.46 9.93
C ASN A 161 -1.77 12.03 8.50
N ILE A 162 -2.69 12.21 7.56
CA ILE A 162 -2.49 11.81 6.17
C ILE A 162 -1.42 12.66 5.46
N ASP A 163 -1.22 13.91 5.89
CA ASP A 163 -0.21 14.78 5.29
C ASP A 163 1.20 14.32 5.68
N PHE A 164 1.38 13.78 6.90
CA PHE A 164 2.61 13.11 7.30
C PHE A 164 2.88 11.89 6.41
N LEU A 165 1.88 11.03 6.22
CA LEU A 165 2.02 9.86 5.35
C LEU A 165 2.34 10.27 3.90
N GLY A 166 1.70 11.32 3.39
CA GLY A 166 1.95 11.86 2.05
C GLY A 166 3.39 12.38 1.87
N LYS A 167 3.90 13.12 2.86
CA LYS A 167 5.29 13.62 2.86
C LYS A 167 6.31 12.47 2.88
N ASN A 168 5.96 11.34 3.48
CA ASN A 168 6.79 10.15 3.61
C ASN A 168 6.35 9.00 2.66
N ALA A 169 5.70 9.31 1.52
CA ALA A 169 5.14 8.31 0.62
C ALA A 169 6.18 7.30 0.09
N LYS A 170 7.40 7.78 -0.19
CA LYS A 170 8.51 6.91 -0.61
C LYS A 170 8.91 5.95 0.53
N TYR A 171 8.98 6.45 1.76
CA TYR A 171 9.25 5.61 2.92
C TYR A 171 8.16 4.57 3.09
N PHE A 172 6.89 4.97 3.10
CA PHE A 172 5.76 4.05 3.24
C PHE A 172 5.79 2.94 2.18
N ARG A 173 6.04 3.29 0.90
CA ARG A 173 6.21 2.30 -0.16
C ARG A 173 7.36 1.32 0.14
N ASN A 174 8.52 1.83 0.53
CA ASN A 174 9.68 1.00 0.84
C ASN A 174 9.43 0.11 2.06
N ALA A 175 8.74 0.61 3.08
CA ALA A 175 8.35 -0.17 4.25
C ALA A 175 7.40 -1.32 3.88
N LEU A 176 6.47 -1.10 2.93
CA LEU A 176 5.62 -2.15 2.37
C LEU A 176 6.45 -3.23 1.64
N VAL A 177 7.43 -2.82 0.82
CA VAL A 177 8.36 -3.75 0.16
C VAL A 177 9.09 -4.60 1.19
N LEU A 178 9.71 -3.96 2.20
CA LEU A 178 10.49 -4.67 3.22
C LEU A 178 9.65 -5.59 4.10
N ALA A 179 8.42 -5.18 4.42
CA ALA A 179 7.49 -6.01 5.18
C ALA A 179 7.00 -7.25 4.40
N SER A 180 7.07 -7.22 3.06
CA SER A 180 6.55 -8.27 2.18
C SER A 180 7.63 -9.23 1.66
N LEU A 181 8.82 -9.23 2.25
CA LEU A 181 9.89 -10.19 1.96
C LEU A 181 9.71 -11.42 2.86
N TYR A 182 9.70 -12.63 2.31
CA TYR A 182 9.52 -13.87 3.09
C TYR A 182 10.48 -13.96 4.30
N SER A 183 11.62 -14.58 4.13
CA SER A 183 12.57 -14.84 5.22
C SER A 183 13.34 -13.58 5.67
N ALA A 184 13.37 -12.52 4.85
CA ALA A 184 14.01 -11.24 5.14
C ALA A 184 13.02 -10.14 5.52
N SER A 185 11.78 -10.50 5.88
CA SER A 185 10.72 -9.54 6.22
C SER A 185 11.14 -8.60 7.36
N LYS A 186 10.86 -7.32 7.18
CA LYS A 186 11.11 -6.23 8.13
C LYS A 186 9.83 -5.45 8.39
N PRO A 187 8.82 -6.06 9.05
CA PRO A 187 7.51 -5.44 9.29
C PRO A 187 7.58 -4.24 10.24
N GLU A 188 8.64 -4.12 11.05
CA GLU A 188 8.84 -3.04 12.00
C GLU A 188 8.87 -1.66 11.35
N TYR A 189 9.34 -1.52 10.11
CA TYR A 189 9.34 -0.25 9.38
C TYR A 189 7.92 0.18 9.00
N LEU A 190 7.10 -0.78 8.56
CA LEU A 190 5.70 -0.49 8.23
C LEU A 190 4.90 -0.16 9.48
N PHE A 191 5.08 -0.93 10.54
CA PHE A 191 4.49 -0.64 11.84
C PHE A 191 4.88 0.76 12.32
N GLY A 192 6.18 1.11 12.27
CA GLY A 192 6.70 2.40 12.73
C GLY A 192 6.06 3.57 12.01
N ILE A 193 6.03 3.59 10.66
CA ILE A 193 5.43 4.72 9.94
C ILE A 193 3.91 4.80 10.13
N ILE A 194 3.21 3.67 10.26
CA ILE A 194 1.77 3.68 10.57
C ILE A 194 1.54 4.21 11.97
N ALA A 195 2.33 3.81 12.96
CA ALA A 195 2.26 4.33 14.31
C ALA A 195 2.51 5.85 14.34
N ASP A 196 3.54 6.33 13.65
CA ASP A 196 3.90 7.75 13.63
C ASP A 196 2.89 8.64 12.91
N CYS A 197 2.17 8.10 11.92
CA CYS A 197 1.08 8.86 11.31
C CYS A 197 -0.21 8.85 12.14
N THR A 198 -0.28 8.04 13.22
CA THR A 198 -1.41 7.99 14.14
C THR A 198 -1.05 8.71 15.45
N THR A 199 -1.30 10.03 15.51
CA THR A 199 -1.14 10.77 16.76
C THR A 199 -2.39 10.66 17.60
N ILE A 200 -2.28 10.03 18.78
CA ILE A 200 -3.31 10.14 19.82
C ILE A 200 -3.10 11.47 20.51
N LYS A 201 -4.02 12.42 20.31
CA LYS A 201 -4.05 13.63 21.13
C LYS A 201 -4.34 13.21 22.57
N ASN A 202 -3.38 13.39 23.46
CA ASN A 202 -3.65 13.34 24.88
C ASN A 202 -4.39 14.63 25.24
N LEU A 203 -5.70 14.55 25.47
CA LEU A 203 -6.59 15.69 25.70
C LEU A 203 -6.16 16.59 26.89
N SER A 204 -5.29 16.09 27.80
CA SER A 204 -4.86 16.79 28.99
C SER A 204 -3.60 17.65 28.84
N THR A 205 -2.80 17.49 27.77
CA THR A 205 -1.46 18.13 27.72
C THR A 205 -1.15 18.88 26.42
N ASN A 206 -2.00 18.88 25.39
CA ASN A 206 -1.68 19.38 24.04
C ASN A 206 -0.38 18.79 23.43
N LYS A 207 0.17 17.75 24.01
CA LYS A 207 1.32 17.01 23.48
C LYS A 207 0.84 15.84 22.65
N TYR A 208 1.44 15.69 21.47
CA TYR A 208 1.28 14.51 20.64
C TYR A 208 2.19 13.42 21.21
N GLU A 209 1.64 12.37 21.79
CA GLU A 209 2.40 11.15 22.07
C GLU A 209 2.43 10.30 20.82
N THR A 210 3.62 10.09 20.28
CA THR A 210 3.85 9.05 19.27
C THR A 210 3.83 7.69 19.97
N ILE A 211 3.05 6.73 19.42
CA ILE A 211 2.99 5.37 19.97
C ILE A 211 4.34 4.68 19.74
N ASN A 212 5.41 5.07 20.35
CA ASN A 212 6.71 4.39 20.45
C ASN A 212 7.94 5.30 20.46
N GLY A 213 7.83 6.61 20.64
CA GLY A 213 8.99 7.50 20.83
C GLY A 213 10.00 7.49 19.67
N TYR A 214 9.56 7.20 18.44
CA TYR A 214 10.40 7.25 17.26
C TYR A 214 10.57 8.68 16.77
N GLU A 215 11.83 9.15 16.73
CA GLU A 215 12.18 10.43 16.14
C GLU A 215 12.14 10.35 14.59
N VAL A 216 11.66 11.44 13.96
CA VAL A 216 11.44 11.55 12.50
C VAL A 216 12.73 11.35 11.67
N ASP A 217 13.91 11.58 12.26
CA ASP A 217 15.21 11.40 11.60
C ASP A 217 15.60 9.93 11.34
N LYS A 218 14.86 8.97 11.88
CA LYS A 218 15.10 7.53 11.68
C LYS A 218 14.67 7.01 10.31
N TYR A 219 14.02 7.82 9.50
CA TYR A 219 13.60 7.46 8.14
C TYR A 219 14.70 7.58 7.08
N SER A 220 15.98 7.67 7.46
CA SER A 220 17.08 7.60 6.51
C SER A 220 17.48 6.14 6.24
N TYR A 221 17.25 5.69 5.01
CA TYR A 221 17.43 4.28 4.61
C TYR A 221 18.84 3.80 4.38
N GLN A 222 19.83 4.69 4.41
CA GLN A 222 21.19 4.39 3.88
C GLN A 222 21.87 3.17 4.53
N ASN A 223 21.55 2.86 5.79
CA ASN A 223 22.23 1.76 6.50
C ASN A 223 21.50 0.40 6.41
N HIS A 224 20.20 0.39 6.10
CA HIS A 224 19.39 -0.86 6.15
C HIS A 224 19.28 -1.57 4.81
N THR A 225 19.38 -0.84 3.70
CA THR A 225 19.32 -1.40 2.34
C THR A 225 20.41 -2.43 2.09
N THR A 226 21.62 -2.20 2.61
CA THR A 226 22.77 -3.09 2.45
C THR A 226 22.55 -4.45 3.14
N GLU A 227 21.93 -4.46 4.31
CA GLU A 227 21.63 -5.67 5.07
C GLU A 227 20.58 -6.55 4.39
N VAL A 228 19.50 -5.92 3.91
CA VAL A 228 18.43 -6.61 3.17
C VAL A 228 18.96 -7.23 1.87
N ILE A 229 19.77 -6.47 1.11
CA ILE A 229 20.39 -6.95 -0.13
C ILE A 229 21.34 -8.12 0.13
N LYS A 230 22.12 -8.06 1.21
CA LYS A 230 22.98 -9.18 1.61
C LYS A 230 22.18 -10.43 1.90
N THR A 231 21.08 -10.30 2.67
CA THR A 231 20.19 -11.42 3.00
C THR A 231 19.55 -12.03 1.75
N ILE A 232 19.10 -11.22 0.80
CA ILE A 232 18.53 -11.72 -0.48
C ILE A 232 19.58 -12.50 -1.27
N LYS A 233 20.81 -11.97 -1.39
CA LYS A 233 21.91 -12.65 -2.09
C LYS A 233 22.35 -13.95 -1.42
N ASP A 234 22.19 -14.07 -0.11
CA ASP A 234 22.53 -15.28 0.63
C ASP A 234 21.46 -16.37 0.44
N ILE A 235 20.20 -15.98 0.23
CA ILE A 235 19.09 -16.90 -0.09
C ILE A 235 19.20 -17.44 -1.52
N GLU A 236 19.64 -16.65 -2.49
CA GLU A 236 19.80 -17.08 -3.89
C GLU A 236 20.99 -18.04 -4.10
N LYS A 237 21.85 -18.26 -3.09
CA LYS A 237 22.99 -19.19 -3.15
C LYS A 237 22.67 -20.58 -2.59
N VAL A 238 21.45 -20.80 -2.09
CA VAL A 238 20.96 -22.08 -1.57
C VAL A 238 20.01 -22.74 -2.58
#